data_13bbef369982597adcf1a63e964388a7
#
_entry.id   13bbef369982597adcf1a63e964388a7
#
_cell.length_a   1.000
_cell.length_b   1.000
_cell.length_c   1.000
_cell.angle_alpha   90.00
_cell.angle_beta   90.00
_cell.angle_gamma   90.00
#
_symmetry.space_group_name_H-M   'P 1'
#
loop_
_entity.id
_entity.type
_entity.pdbx_description
1 polymer ?
#
loop_
_entity_poly.entity_id
_entity_poly.type
_entity_poly.pdbx_seq_one_letter_code
_entity_poly.pdbx_strand_id
1 'polypeptide(L)'
;MPDQARPTNSLQRPTPLVQALEKSEAVKETVKQTAAQMLVVNTVLQQEIPVHAQIGEVAQALAHNDQIENVLHESADELAEVNLSLEREIDERRRLEGELAQAQLKLAQTRTLQRVG
;
A
#
# COMPACT_ATOMS: atom_id res chain seq x y z
N MET A 1 -6.75 24.82 -19.96
CA MET A 1 -6.89 24.49 -19.36
C MET A 1 -7.65 23.95 -18.97
N PRO A 2 -7.90 23.80 -18.91
CA PRO A 2 -8.79 23.52 -18.44
C PRO A 2 -9.04 22.54 -17.77
N ASP A 3 -8.85 21.99 -17.69
CA ASP A 3 -9.16 21.09 -17.10
C ASP A 3 -9.12 21.22 -15.88
N GLN A 4 -8.63 21.83 -15.62
CA GLN A 4 -8.53 22.01 -14.52
C GLN A 4 -9.44 22.26 -13.83
N ALA A 5 -9.71 22.69 -13.93
CA ALA A 5 -10.66 23.09 -13.12
C ALA A 5 -11.85 22.38 -13.10
N ARG A 6 -12.00 21.26 -13.31
CA ARG A 6 -13.23 20.66 -13.29
C ARG A 6 -13.60 20.34 -11.94
N PRO A 7 -14.44 21.04 -11.28
CA PRO A 7 -14.89 20.71 -9.93
C PRO A 7 -15.58 19.38 -9.86
N THR A 8 -16.25 19.03 -10.90
CA THR A 8 -16.90 17.73 -10.90
C THR A 8 -15.95 16.59 -10.82
N ASN A 9 -14.72 16.83 -11.17
CA ASN A 9 -13.73 15.78 -11.07
C ASN A 9 -13.33 15.46 -9.65
N SER A 10 -13.75 16.25 -8.69
CA SER A 10 -13.41 15.97 -7.31
C SER A 10 -13.93 14.61 -6.86
N LEU A 11 -15.03 14.14 -7.47
CA LEU A 11 -15.55 12.82 -7.15
C LEU A 11 -14.72 11.69 -7.76
N GLN A 12 -13.94 12.00 -8.78
CA GLN A 12 -13.10 11.02 -9.46
C GLN A 12 -11.65 11.08 -9.01
N ARG A 13 -11.27 12.14 -8.33
CA ARG A 13 -9.91 12.29 -7.87
C ARG A 13 -9.66 11.33 -6.71
N PRO A 14 -8.47 10.71 -6.68
CA PRO A 14 -8.13 9.91 -5.52
C PRO A 14 -8.10 10.79 -4.27
N THR A 15 -8.66 10.29 -3.20
CA THR A 15 -8.51 10.93 -1.90
C THR A 15 -7.07 10.75 -1.42
N PRO A 16 -6.64 11.54 -0.42
CA PRO A 16 -5.31 11.32 0.15
C PRO A 16 -5.12 9.89 0.65
N LEU A 17 -6.17 9.27 1.17
CA LEU A 17 -6.08 7.89 1.65
C LEU A 17 -5.88 6.92 0.49
N VAL A 18 -6.58 7.12 -0.63
CA VAL A 18 -6.41 6.29 -1.81
C VAL A 18 -5.02 6.48 -2.40
N GLN A 19 -4.52 7.71 -2.43
CA GLN A 19 -3.16 7.97 -2.89
C GLN A 19 -2.13 7.29 -2.00
N ALA A 20 -2.36 7.29 -0.69
CA ALA A 20 -1.46 6.61 0.24
C ALA A 20 -1.44 5.11 -0.03
N LEU A 21 -2.62 4.52 -0.30
CA LEU A 21 -2.70 3.10 -0.63
C LEU A 21 -1.95 2.79 -1.91
N GLU A 22 -2.14 3.60 -2.94
CA GLU A 22 -1.45 3.37 -4.21
C GLU A 22 0.06 3.43 -4.07
N LYS A 23 0.56 4.41 -3.31
CA LYS A 23 1.98 4.53 -3.06
C LYS A 23 2.50 3.35 -2.25
N SER A 24 1.76 2.95 -1.24
CA SER A 24 2.14 1.84 -0.40
C SER A 24 2.20 0.53 -1.18
N GLU A 25 1.23 0.33 -2.09
CA GLU A 25 1.24 -0.85 -2.95
C GLU A 25 2.45 -0.86 -3.90
N ALA A 26 2.81 0.32 -4.43
CA ALA A 26 3.98 0.42 -5.28
C ALA A 26 5.26 0.12 -4.51
N VAL A 27 5.35 0.61 -3.28
CA VAL A 27 6.50 0.33 -2.42
C VAL A 27 6.56 -1.16 -2.10
N LYS A 28 5.42 -1.78 -1.80
CA LYS A 28 5.38 -3.21 -1.53
C LYS A 28 5.92 -4.01 -2.71
N GLU A 29 5.52 -3.66 -3.94
CA GLU A 29 6.01 -4.36 -5.12
C GLU A 29 7.52 -4.20 -5.28
N THR A 30 8.03 -2.99 -5.05
CA THR A 30 9.47 -2.75 -5.12
C THR A 30 10.22 -3.59 -4.10
N VAL A 31 9.71 -3.65 -2.87
CA VAL A 31 10.33 -4.43 -1.81
C VAL A 31 10.32 -5.91 -2.17
N LYS A 32 9.20 -6.41 -2.70
CA LYS A 32 9.10 -7.81 -3.11
C LYS A 32 10.10 -8.15 -4.22
N GLN A 33 10.21 -7.28 -5.21
CA GLN A 33 11.15 -7.49 -6.31
C GLN A 33 12.58 -7.48 -5.81
N THR A 34 12.90 -6.54 -4.91
CA THR A 34 14.24 -6.47 -4.33
C THR A 34 14.55 -7.73 -3.53
N ALA A 35 13.58 -8.22 -2.77
CA ALA A 35 13.76 -9.45 -2.01
C ALA A 35 14.03 -10.63 -2.93
N ALA A 36 13.31 -10.72 -4.04
CA ALA A 36 13.52 -11.79 -5.01
C ALA A 36 14.91 -11.71 -5.64
N GLN A 37 15.35 -10.49 -5.97
CA GLN A 37 16.68 -10.29 -6.52
C GLN A 37 17.77 -10.66 -5.50
N MET A 38 17.55 -10.30 -4.24
CA MET A 38 18.50 -10.67 -3.19
C MET A 38 18.60 -12.18 -3.01
N LEU A 39 17.44 -12.86 -3.10
CA LEU A 39 17.45 -14.31 -3.01
C LEU A 39 18.30 -14.93 -4.09
N VAL A 40 18.17 -14.45 -5.33
CA VAL A 40 18.95 -14.94 -6.44
C VAL A 40 20.44 -14.68 -6.21
N VAL A 41 20.78 -13.45 -5.84
CA VAL A 41 22.17 -13.07 -5.60
C VAL A 41 22.78 -13.91 -4.49
N ASN A 42 22.06 -14.07 -3.38
CA ASN A 42 22.55 -14.83 -2.24
C ASN A 42 22.73 -16.30 -2.59
N THR A 43 21.82 -16.86 -3.36
CA THR A 43 21.95 -18.25 -3.80
C THR A 43 23.16 -18.44 -4.68
N VAL A 44 23.37 -17.53 -5.63
CA VAL A 44 24.53 -17.61 -6.51
C VAL A 44 25.83 -17.47 -5.71
N LEU A 45 25.88 -16.52 -4.79
CA LEU A 45 27.07 -16.32 -3.98
C LEU A 45 27.40 -17.54 -3.14
N GLN A 46 26.39 -18.16 -2.55
CA GLN A 46 26.61 -19.34 -1.72
C GLN A 46 27.08 -20.53 -2.54
N GLN A 47 26.63 -20.63 -3.80
CA GLN A 47 27.04 -21.70 -4.70
C GLN A 47 28.42 -21.46 -5.31
N GLU A 48 28.72 -20.21 -5.64
CA GLU A 48 29.95 -19.89 -6.36
C GLU A 48 31.16 -19.75 -5.41
N ILE A 49 30.94 -19.34 -4.18
CA ILE A 49 32.04 -19.20 -3.23
C ILE A 49 32.29 -20.56 -2.61
N PRO A 50 33.51 -21.09 -2.74
CA PRO A 50 33.82 -22.41 -2.17
C PRO A 50 33.62 -22.42 -0.66
N VAL A 51 33.18 -23.56 -0.12
CA VAL A 51 32.91 -23.68 1.31
C VAL A 51 34.12 -23.28 2.16
N HIS A 52 35.30 -23.65 1.74
CA HIS A 52 36.51 -23.34 2.51
C HIS A 52 36.85 -21.86 2.51
N ALA A 53 36.24 -21.08 1.59
CA ALA A 53 36.41 -19.63 1.54
C ALA A 53 35.31 -18.90 2.29
N GLN A 54 34.28 -19.60 2.74
CA GLN A 54 33.15 -18.98 3.47
C GLN A 54 33.50 -18.87 4.95
N ILE A 55 34.52 -18.10 5.25
CA ILE A 55 35.01 -17.89 6.63
C ILE A 55 35.22 -16.39 6.81
N GLY A 56 35.32 -15.97 8.07
CA GLY A 56 35.69 -14.61 8.43
C GLY A 56 34.71 -13.60 7.83
N GLU A 57 35.29 -12.61 7.15
CA GLU A 57 34.49 -11.52 6.59
C GLU A 57 33.49 -11.98 5.50
N VAL A 58 33.91 -13.00 4.74
CA VAL A 58 33.02 -13.54 3.70
C VAL A 58 31.81 -14.19 4.34
N ALA A 59 32.00 -14.99 5.38
CA ALA A 59 30.92 -15.62 6.10
C ALA A 59 29.98 -14.57 6.71
N GLN A 60 30.56 -13.50 7.26
CA GLN A 60 29.78 -12.43 7.84
C GLN A 60 28.94 -11.70 6.77
N ALA A 61 29.54 -11.46 5.59
CA ALA A 61 28.83 -10.79 4.50
C ALA A 61 27.68 -11.64 3.99
N LEU A 62 27.89 -12.95 3.86
CA LEU A 62 26.83 -13.86 3.43
C LEU A 62 25.68 -13.89 4.43
N ALA A 63 26.01 -13.96 5.72
CA ALA A 63 25.01 -13.95 6.78
C ALA A 63 24.25 -12.64 6.80
N HIS A 64 24.95 -11.52 6.58
CA HIS A 64 24.32 -10.21 6.55
C HIS A 64 23.36 -10.09 5.36
N ASN A 65 23.75 -10.61 4.20
CA ASN A 65 22.88 -10.59 3.02
C ASN A 65 21.63 -11.43 3.25
N ASP A 66 21.75 -12.58 3.90
CA ASP A 66 20.57 -13.39 4.24
C ASP A 66 19.66 -12.63 5.20
N GLN A 67 20.23 -11.90 6.15
CA GLN A 67 19.46 -11.12 7.09
C GLN A 67 18.70 -9.98 6.39
N ILE A 68 19.36 -9.31 5.45
CA ILE A 68 18.73 -8.27 4.66
C ILE A 68 17.55 -8.85 3.87
N GLU A 69 17.76 -10.01 3.26
CA GLU A 69 16.70 -10.67 2.51
C GLU A 69 15.48 -10.95 3.41
N ASN A 70 15.72 -11.47 4.61
CA ASN A 70 14.65 -11.74 5.55
C ASN A 70 13.90 -10.48 5.95
N VAL A 71 14.63 -9.38 6.20
CA VAL A 71 14.00 -8.11 6.55
C VAL A 71 13.14 -7.60 5.40
N LEU A 72 13.60 -7.76 4.16
CA LEU A 72 12.83 -7.34 3.00
C LEU A 72 11.52 -8.12 2.88
N HIS A 73 11.57 -9.44 3.11
CA HIS A 73 10.35 -10.26 3.08
C HIS A 73 9.40 -9.86 4.19
N GLU A 74 9.89 -9.63 5.39
CA GLU A 74 9.06 -9.19 6.50
C GLU A 74 8.44 -7.83 6.23
N SER A 75 9.22 -6.93 5.62
CA SER A 75 8.71 -5.60 5.27
C SER A 75 7.58 -5.70 4.24
N ALA A 76 7.74 -6.59 3.25
CA ALA A 76 6.69 -6.79 2.26
C ALA A 76 5.41 -7.32 2.91
N ASP A 77 5.55 -8.25 3.87
CA ASP A 77 4.38 -8.78 4.57
C ASP A 77 3.70 -7.70 5.40
N GLU A 78 4.48 -6.87 6.09
CA GLU A 78 3.93 -5.77 6.87
C GLU A 78 3.21 -4.77 5.99
N LEU A 79 3.80 -4.45 4.83
CA LEU A 79 3.15 -3.55 3.89
C LEU A 79 1.85 -4.13 3.38
N ALA A 80 1.81 -5.45 3.14
CA ALA A 80 0.57 -6.10 2.73
C ALA A 80 -0.53 -5.93 3.78
N GLU A 81 -0.17 -6.08 5.07
CA GLU A 81 -1.13 -5.88 6.14
C GLU A 81 -1.62 -4.44 6.23
N VAL A 82 -0.69 -3.49 6.11
CA VAL A 82 -1.05 -2.07 6.12
C VAL A 82 -1.97 -1.76 4.95
N ASN A 83 -1.68 -2.30 3.78
CA ASN A 83 -2.50 -2.05 2.60
C ASN A 83 -3.92 -2.61 2.77
N LEU A 84 -4.07 -3.77 3.40
CA LEU A 84 -5.39 -4.30 3.72
C LEU A 84 -6.15 -3.38 4.68
N SER A 85 -5.46 -2.85 5.67
CA SER A 85 -6.08 -1.92 6.61
C SER A 85 -6.52 -0.64 5.91
N LEU A 86 -5.70 -0.14 4.99
CA LEU A 86 -6.05 1.04 4.21
C LEU A 86 -7.26 0.79 3.32
N GLU A 87 -7.33 -0.39 2.68
CA GLU A 87 -8.47 -0.74 1.87
C GLU A 87 -9.76 -0.76 2.69
N ARG A 88 -9.69 -1.35 3.88
CA ARG A 88 -10.85 -1.39 4.77
C ARG A 88 -11.28 -0.01 5.19
N GLU A 89 -10.31 0.85 5.48
CA GLU A 89 -10.62 2.22 5.88
C GLU A 89 -11.28 2.99 4.73
N ILE A 90 -10.79 2.80 3.51
CA ILE A 90 -11.36 3.45 2.33
C ILE A 90 -12.79 2.99 2.13
N ASP A 91 -13.03 1.68 2.23
CA ASP A 91 -14.37 1.13 2.05
C ASP A 91 -15.32 1.65 3.13
N GLU A 92 -14.86 1.71 4.37
CA GLU A 92 -15.66 2.21 5.47
C GLU A 92 -16.03 3.68 5.27
N ARG A 93 -15.07 4.49 4.85
CA ARG A 93 -15.34 5.91 4.58
C ARG A 93 -16.34 6.09 3.46
N ARG A 94 -16.21 5.29 2.40
CA ARG A 94 -17.16 5.36 1.29
C ARG A 94 -18.57 4.98 1.75
N ARG A 95 -18.68 3.97 2.59
CA ARG A 95 -19.96 3.55 3.12
C ARG A 95 -20.58 4.66 3.97
N LEU A 96 -19.77 5.26 4.86
CA LEU A 96 -20.26 6.33 5.71
C LEU A 96 -20.64 7.57 4.93
N GLU A 97 -19.87 7.90 3.89
CA GLU A 97 -20.20 9.04 3.03
C GLU A 97 -21.52 8.81 2.31
N GLY A 98 -21.75 7.58 1.87
CA GLY A 98 -23.04 7.24 1.24
C GLY A 98 -24.19 7.36 2.22
N GLU A 99 -24.01 6.89 3.46
CA GLU A 99 -25.04 7.01 4.47
C GLU A 99 -25.33 8.47 4.81
N LEU A 100 -24.27 9.27 4.90
CA LEU A 100 -24.43 10.68 5.17
C LEU A 100 -25.18 11.38 4.06
N ALA A 101 -24.84 11.09 2.81
CA ALA A 101 -25.52 11.68 1.67
C ALA A 101 -27.02 11.32 1.68
N GLN A 102 -27.34 10.07 2.00
CA GLN A 102 -28.73 9.66 2.09
C GLN A 102 -29.46 10.34 3.24
N ALA A 103 -28.81 10.47 4.39
CA ALA A 103 -29.41 11.16 5.52
C ALA A 103 -29.69 12.62 5.19
N GLN A 104 -28.76 13.27 4.50
CA GLN A 104 -28.94 14.65 4.10
C GLN A 104 -30.09 14.80 3.10
N LEU A 105 -30.20 13.86 2.18
CA LEU A 105 -31.30 13.87 1.21
C LEU A 105 -32.64 13.71 1.92
N LYS A 106 -32.73 12.76 2.84
CA LYS A 106 -33.97 12.57 3.61
C LYS A 106 -34.33 13.80 4.41
N LEU A 107 -33.35 14.44 5.02
CA LEU A 107 -33.58 15.65 5.79
C LEU A 107 -34.12 16.76 4.90
N ALA A 108 -33.54 16.93 3.71
CA ALA A 108 -34.00 17.94 2.78
C ALA A 108 -35.41 17.66 2.33
N GLN A 109 -35.76 16.41 2.07
CA GLN A 109 -37.12 16.03 1.69
C GLN A 109 -38.11 16.30 2.82
N THR A 110 -37.73 15.99 4.03
CA THR A 110 -38.58 16.26 5.19
C THR A 110 -38.84 17.75 5.36
N ARG A 111 -37.80 18.55 5.19
CA ARG A 111 -37.97 20.02 5.28
C ARG A 111 -38.91 20.54 4.19
N THR A 112 -38.79 20.01 2.99
CA THR A 112 -39.66 20.42 1.89
C THR A 112 -41.08 20.05 2.20
N LEU A 113 -41.36 18.86 2.69
CA LEU A 113 -42.71 18.45 3.04
C LEU A 113 -43.27 19.30 4.15
N GLN A 114 -42.46 19.65 5.14
CA GLN A 114 -42.94 20.52 6.22
C GLN A 114 -43.29 21.91 5.73
N ARG A 115 -42.57 22.43 4.74
CA ARG A 115 -42.89 23.73 4.17
C ARG A 115 -44.18 23.70 3.39
N VAL A 116 -44.43 22.61 2.70
CA VAL A 116 -45.64 22.49 1.89
C VAL A 116 -46.86 22.23 2.75
N GLY A 117 -46.67 21.45 3.75
CA GLY A 117 -47.72 21.15 4.69
C GLY A 117 -47.99 22.26 5.63
#